data_d8432484124637fb4a56e5cad1d75a96
#
_entry.id   d8432484124637fb4a56e5cad1d75a96
#
_cell.length_a   1.000
_cell.length_b   1.000
_cell.length_c   1.000
_cell.angle_alpha   90.00
_cell.angle_beta   90.00
_cell.angle_gamma   90.00
#
_symmetry.space_group_name_H-M   'P 1'
#
loop_
_entity.id
_entity.type
_entity.pdbx_description
1 polymer ?
#
loop_
_entity_poly.entity_id
_entity_poly.type
_entity_poly.pdbx_seq_one_letter_code
_entity_poly.pdbx_strand_id
1 'polypeptide(L)'
;MSNCELKPARVFEQFAEINKIPRPSKHEEQMIEYLKEFGKKHGLETETDETGNVIIRKPATKGHENAPMVILQSHMDMVCDKLVDVEFDFHKDPIQTYIDGEWLTAKG
;
A
#
# COMPACT_ATOMS: atom_id res chain seq x y z
N MET A 1 -15.98 10.41 0.60
CA MET A 1 -15.45 11.14 1.75
C MET A 1 -13.94 11.03 1.75
N SER A 2 -13.26 12.13 1.87
CA SER A 2 -11.79 12.15 1.91
C SER A 2 -11.30 11.55 3.23
N ASN A 3 -10.36 10.61 3.17
CA ASN A 3 -9.68 10.07 4.36
C ASN A 3 -8.78 11.10 5.05
N CYS A 4 -8.74 12.34 4.53
CA CYS A 4 -7.88 13.42 5.04
C CYS A 4 -8.22 13.88 6.46
N GLU A 5 -9.40 13.54 6.94
CA GLU A 5 -9.83 13.90 8.30
C GLU A 5 -9.40 12.89 9.37
N LEU A 6 -8.99 11.69 8.93
CA LEU A 6 -8.56 10.63 9.84
C LEU A 6 -7.14 10.90 10.36
N LYS A 7 -6.88 10.48 11.59
CA LYS A 7 -5.57 10.64 12.23
C LYS A 7 -4.96 9.28 12.57
N PRO A 8 -3.66 9.11 12.33
CA PRO A 8 -2.69 10.06 11.78
C PRO A 8 -2.91 10.31 10.27
N ALA A 9 -2.96 11.57 9.87
CA ALA A 9 -3.31 11.94 8.50
C ALA A 9 -2.45 11.25 7.43
N ARG A 10 -1.13 11.24 7.60
CA ARG A 10 -0.20 10.63 6.63
C ARG A 10 -0.42 9.13 6.43
N VAL A 11 -0.79 8.40 7.48
CA VAL A 11 -1.10 6.96 7.38
C VAL A 11 -2.31 6.74 6.47
N PHE A 12 -3.38 7.50 6.69
CA PHE A 12 -4.61 7.35 5.91
C PHE A 12 -4.48 7.90 4.48
N GLU A 13 -3.65 8.92 4.27
CA GLU A 13 -3.29 9.38 2.92
C GLU A 13 -2.61 8.26 2.12
N GLN A 14 -1.59 7.61 2.71
CA GLN A 14 -0.90 6.51 2.05
C GLN A 14 -1.81 5.29 1.85
N PHE A 15 -2.66 5.00 2.82
CA PHE A 15 -3.65 3.94 2.70
C PHE A 15 -4.61 4.20 1.54
N ALA A 16 -5.09 5.43 1.38
CA ALA A 16 -5.95 5.83 0.27
C ALA A 16 -5.24 5.65 -1.09
N GLU A 17 -3.94 5.94 -1.17
CA GLU A 17 -3.18 5.75 -2.41
C GLU A 17 -3.06 4.26 -2.79
N ILE A 18 -2.72 3.38 -1.85
CA ILE A 18 -2.61 1.95 -2.14
C ILE A 18 -3.95 1.31 -2.50
N ASN A 19 -5.07 1.84 -1.99
CA ASN A 19 -6.41 1.35 -2.33
C ASN A 19 -6.81 1.63 -3.78
N LYS A 20 -6.13 2.55 -4.45
CA LYS A 20 -6.34 2.83 -5.88
C LYS A 20 -5.72 1.77 -6.79
N ILE A 21 -4.85 0.93 -6.26
CA ILE A 21 -4.00 0.02 -7.05
C ILE A 21 -4.53 -1.40 -6.94
N PRO A 22 -5.04 -1.97 -8.04
CA PRO A 22 -5.40 -3.39 -8.09
C PRO A 22 -4.18 -4.27 -7.78
N ARG A 23 -4.35 -5.22 -6.86
CA ARG A 23 -3.26 -6.10 -6.42
C ARG A 23 -3.74 -7.49 -6.01
N PRO A 24 -4.54 -8.17 -6.88
CA PRO A 24 -4.97 -9.52 -6.55
C PRO A 24 -3.76 -10.45 -6.48
N SER A 25 -3.82 -11.45 -5.62
CA SER A 25 -2.75 -12.44 -5.45
C SER A 25 -2.32 -13.04 -6.79
N LYS A 26 -1.04 -13.10 -7.05
CA LYS A 26 -0.38 -13.50 -8.31
C LYS A 26 -0.51 -12.50 -9.47
N HIS A 27 -1.09 -11.33 -9.22
CA HIS A 27 -1.21 -10.22 -10.18
C HIS A 27 -0.84 -8.90 -9.51
N GLU A 28 0.35 -8.86 -8.88
CA GLU A 28 0.82 -7.74 -8.09
C GLU A 28 1.64 -6.73 -8.89
N GLU A 29 1.71 -6.86 -10.20
CA GLU A 29 2.59 -6.05 -11.07
C GLU A 29 2.40 -4.55 -10.88
N GLN A 30 1.16 -4.09 -10.78
CA GLN A 30 0.86 -2.66 -10.58
C GLN A 30 1.35 -2.17 -9.22
N MET A 31 1.21 -2.98 -8.17
CA MET A 31 1.70 -2.63 -6.83
C MET A 31 3.23 -2.63 -6.78
N ILE A 32 3.88 -3.57 -7.45
CA ILE A 32 5.35 -3.61 -7.56
C ILE A 32 5.85 -2.31 -8.19
N GLU A 33 5.28 -1.89 -9.33
CA GLU A 33 5.67 -0.65 -9.99
C GLU A 33 5.39 0.58 -9.10
N TYR A 34 4.25 0.61 -8.42
CA TYR A 34 3.94 1.67 -7.47
C TYR A 34 5.01 1.80 -6.37
N LEU A 35 5.40 0.68 -5.77
CA LEU A 35 6.41 0.67 -4.70
C LEU A 35 7.80 1.08 -5.22
N LYS A 36 8.16 0.67 -6.43
CA LYS A 36 9.41 1.11 -7.09
C LYS A 36 9.41 2.62 -7.29
N GLU A 37 8.32 3.15 -7.84
CA GLU A 37 8.18 4.61 -8.04
C GLU A 37 8.13 5.37 -6.70
N PHE A 38 7.50 4.79 -5.68
CA PHE A 38 7.49 5.37 -4.33
C PHE A 38 8.92 5.48 -3.77
N GLY A 39 9.70 4.42 -3.84
CA GLY A 39 11.09 4.45 -3.41
C GLY A 39 11.91 5.49 -4.15
N LYS A 40 11.79 5.52 -5.48
CA LYS A 40 12.46 6.49 -6.34
C LYS A 40 12.07 7.93 -6.03
N LYS A 41 10.77 8.19 -5.88
CA LYS A 41 10.24 9.52 -5.53
C LYS A 41 10.81 10.07 -4.24
N HIS A 42 11.06 9.19 -3.27
CA HIS A 42 11.62 9.55 -1.98
C HIS A 42 13.16 9.47 -1.93
N GLY A 43 13.82 9.20 -3.05
CA GLY A 43 15.28 9.10 -3.13
C GLY A 43 15.85 7.93 -2.34
N LEU A 44 15.06 6.85 -2.17
CA LEU A 44 15.44 5.67 -1.40
C LEU A 44 15.95 4.57 -2.31
N GLU A 45 16.98 3.85 -1.87
CA GLU A 45 17.46 2.66 -2.54
C GLU A 45 16.34 1.61 -2.58
N THR A 46 15.98 1.17 -3.79
CA THR A 46 14.87 0.26 -4.02
C THR A 46 15.30 -0.86 -4.95
N GLU A 47 15.06 -2.09 -4.56
CA GLU A 47 15.36 -3.27 -5.39
C GLU A 47 14.20 -4.26 -5.38
N THR A 48 14.14 -5.08 -6.41
CA THR A 48 13.18 -6.17 -6.54
C THR A 48 13.94 -7.47 -6.80
N ASP A 49 13.39 -8.58 -6.33
CA ASP A 49 13.92 -9.90 -6.63
C ASP A 49 13.12 -10.60 -7.75
N GLU A 50 13.52 -11.82 -8.08
CA GLU A 50 12.90 -12.62 -9.15
C GLU A 50 11.45 -12.98 -8.88
N THR A 51 11.04 -13.03 -7.62
CA THR A 51 9.66 -13.37 -7.22
C THR A 51 8.76 -12.15 -7.12
N GLY A 52 9.32 -10.95 -7.25
CA GLY A 52 8.57 -9.70 -7.18
C GLY A 52 8.53 -9.06 -5.81
N ASN A 53 9.34 -9.52 -4.86
CA ASN A 53 9.48 -8.81 -3.59
C ASN A 53 10.15 -7.45 -3.82
N VAL A 54 9.69 -6.43 -3.11
CA VAL A 54 10.25 -5.08 -3.18
C VAL A 54 10.90 -4.73 -1.85
N ILE A 55 12.15 -4.30 -1.91
CA ILE A 55 12.93 -3.90 -0.74
C ILE A 55 13.28 -2.42 -0.90
N ILE A 56 12.88 -1.62 0.07
CA ILE A 56 13.19 -0.19 0.12
C ILE A 56 14.05 0.06 1.35
N ARG A 57 15.26 0.63 1.15
CA ARG A 57 16.18 0.94 2.24
C ARG A 57 16.16 2.41 2.54
N LYS A 58 15.83 2.74 3.77
CA LYS A 58 15.89 4.09 4.29
C LYS A 58 17.14 4.23 5.18
N PRO A 59 18.04 5.19 4.88
CA PRO A 59 19.16 5.44 5.74
C PRO A 59 18.75 5.80 7.17
N ALA A 60 19.66 5.59 8.12
CA ALA A 60 19.44 6.01 9.50
C ALA A 60 19.18 7.50 9.59
N THR A 61 18.37 7.89 10.56
CA THR A 61 18.20 9.29 10.92
C THR A 61 19.51 9.87 11.43
N LYS A 62 19.82 11.10 11.06
CA LYS A 62 21.05 11.80 11.50
C LYS A 62 21.20 11.70 13.02
N GLY A 63 22.35 11.25 13.46
CA GLY A 63 22.66 11.02 14.87
C GLY A 63 22.34 9.61 15.38
N HIS A 64 21.71 8.77 14.54
CA HIS A 64 21.32 7.40 14.90
C HIS A 64 21.97 6.33 13.99
N GLU A 65 23.09 6.66 13.36
CA GLU A 65 23.77 5.79 12.39
C GLU A 65 24.25 4.48 13.00
N ASN A 66 24.50 4.46 14.31
CA ASN A 66 24.94 3.26 15.03
C ASN A 66 23.77 2.46 15.65
N ALA A 67 22.54 2.90 15.45
CA ALA A 67 21.37 2.16 15.93
C ALA A 67 21.20 0.85 15.14
N PRO A 68 20.71 -0.23 15.76
CA PRO A 68 20.40 -1.47 15.05
C PRO A 68 19.40 -1.25 13.93
N MET A 69 19.59 -1.98 12.82
CA MET A 69 18.64 -1.96 11.71
C MET A 69 17.29 -2.51 12.15
N VAL A 70 16.22 -1.85 11.71
CA VAL A 70 14.84 -2.32 11.86
C VAL A 70 14.31 -2.72 10.49
N ILE A 71 13.68 -3.89 10.40
CA ILE A 71 13.04 -4.37 9.19
C ILE A 71 11.53 -4.39 9.43
N LEU A 72 10.80 -3.66 8.59
CA LEU A 72 9.34 -3.73 8.53
C LEU A 72 8.96 -4.61 7.34
N GLN A 73 8.09 -5.58 7.55
CA GLN A 73 7.69 -6.52 6.51
C GLN A 73 6.16 -6.63 6.46
N SER A 74 5.63 -6.65 5.25
CA SER A 74 4.23 -6.97 5.00
C SER A 74 4.10 -7.59 3.60
N HIS A 75 2.92 -8.11 3.27
CA HIS A 75 2.64 -8.57 1.91
C HIS A 75 1.88 -7.49 1.13
N MET A 76 2.11 -7.44 -0.18
CA MET A 76 1.50 -6.43 -1.04
C MET A 76 0.22 -6.90 -1.72
N ASP A 77 0.02 -8.20 -1.85
CA ASP A 77 -1.16 -8.76 -2.50
C ASP A 77 -2.40 -8.73 -1.58
N MET A 78 -3.54 -8.90 -2.20
CA MET A 78 -4.82 -8.93 -1.51
C MET A 78 -5.66 -10.09 -2.02
N VAL A 79 -6.31 -10.80 -1.10
CA VAL A 79 -7.36 -11.77 -1.45
C VAL A 79 -8.56 -11.01 -1.98
N CYS A 80 -9.07 -11.47 -3.13
CA CYS A 80 -10.20 -10.85 -3.81
C CYS A 80 -11.50 -11.48 -3.34
N ASP A 81 -12.32 -10.66 -2.67
CA ASP A 81 -13.66 -11.06 -2.23
C ASP A 81 -14.60 -9.87 -2.31
N LYS A 82 -15.87 -10.15 -2.56
CA LYS A 82 -16.91 -9.13 -2.67
C LYS A 82 -18.27 -9.73 -2.39
N LEU A 83 -19.27 -8.88 -2.14
CA LEU A 83 -20.65 -9.31 -2.08
C LEU A 83 -21.14 -9.80 -3.45
N VAL A 84 -22.01 -10.79 -3.45
CA VAL A 84 -22.46 -11.51 -4.66
C VAL A 84 -23.10 -10.60 -5.71
N ASP A 85 -23.84 -9.59 -5.26
CA ASP A 85 -24.58 -8.65 -6.09
C ASP A 85 -23.82 -7.40 -6.49
N VAL A 86 -22.54 -7.31 -6.12
CA VAL A 86 -21.67 -6.17 -6.45
C VAL A 86 -20.85 -6.49 -7.70
N GLU A 87 -20.88 -5.59 -8.68
CA GLU A 87 -19.98 -5.64 -9.82
C GLU A 87 -18.67 -4.96 -9.47
N PHE A 88 -17.56 -5.70 -9.59
CA PHE A 88 -16.22 -5.19 -9.30
C PHE A 88 -15.18 -6.00 -10.05
N ASP A 89 -14.30 -5.33 -10.78
CA ASP A 89 -13.17 -5.95 -11.47
C ASP A 89 -11.91 -5.79 -10.63
N PHE A 90 -11.45 -6.86 -9.99
CA PHE A 90 -10.27 -6.85 -9.13
C PHE A 90 -8.96 -6.52 -9.84
N HIS A 91 -8.95 -6.58 -11.18
CA HIS A 91 -7.76 -6.22 -11.98
C HIS A 91 -7.72 -4.76 -12.41
N LYS A 92 -8.82 -4.03 -12.26
CA LYS A 92 -8.97 -2.66 -12.78
C LYS A 92 -9.51 -1.67 -11.77
N ASP A 93 -10.46 -2.07 -10.93
CA ASP A 93 -11.20 -1.15 -10.10
C ASP A 93 -10.49 -0.82 -8.81
N PRO A 94 -10.48 0.46 -8.39
CA PRO A 94 -9.96 0.85 -7.09
C PRO A 94 -10.93 0.45 -5.99
N ILE A 95 -10.41 0.15 -4.82
CA ILE A 95 -11.21 -0.07 -3.62
C ILE A 95 -11.76 1.27 -3.15
N GLN A 96 -13.07 1.40 -3.09
CA GLN A 96 -13.73 2.58 -2.54
C GLN A 96 -14.02 2.36 -1.07
N THR A 97 -13.56 3.27 -0.23
CA THR A 97 -13.75 3.20 1.21
C THR A 97 -14.70 4.30 1.69
N TYR A 98 -15.37 4.03 2.80
CA TYR A 98 -16.20 5.02 3.49
C TYR A 98 -16.13 4.82 5.00
N ILE A 99 -16.51 5.84 5.75
CA ILE A 99 -16.56 5.77 7.21
C ILE A 99 -17.95 5.33 7.64
N ASP A 100 -17.98 4.27 8.43
CA ASP A 100 -19.19 3.75 9.07
C ASP A 100 -18.96 3.73 10.59
N GLY A 101 -19.45 4.79 11.27
CA GLY A 101 -19.19 4.98 12.69
C GLY A 101 -17.69 5.09 13.01
N GLU A 102 -17.17 4.14 13.73
CA GLU A 102 -15.74 4.04 14.10
C GLU A 102 -14.91 3.24 13.09
N TRP A 103 -15.53 2.76 12.01
CA TRP A 103 -14.88 1.88 11.04
C TRP A 103 -14.63 2.60 9.72
N LEU A 104 -13.48 2.34 9.13
CA LEU A 104 -13.20 2.60 7.73
C LEU A 104 -13.40 1.28 6.99
N THR A 105 -14.38 1.23 6.10
CA THR A 105 -14.78 -0.01 5.44
C THR A 105 -14.82 0.14 3.92
N ALA A 106 -14.79 -0.98 3.22
CA ALA A 106 -14.90 -1.01 1.77
C ALA A 106 -16.37 -1.12 1.33
N LYS A 107 -16.65 -0.54 0.19
CA LYS A 107 -17.96 -0.61 -0.46
C LYS A 107 -18.14 -1.99 -1.12
N GLY A 108 -19.07 -2.80 -0.62
CA GLY A 108 -19.37 -4.11 -1.19
C GLY A 108 -18.27 -5.13 -1.02
#